data_afe671024f746aae597702c6905f5107
#
_entry.id   afe671024f746aae597702c6905f5107
#
_cell.length_a   1.000
_cell.length_b   1.000
_cell.length_c   1.000
_cell.angle_alpha   90.00
_cell.angle_beta   90.00
_cell.angle_gamma   90.00
#
_symmetry.space_group_name_H-M   'P 1'
#
loop_
_entity.id
_entity.type
_entity.pdbx_description
1 polymer ?
#
loop_
_entity_poly.entity_id
_entity_poly.type
_entity_poly.pdbx_seq_one_letter_code
_entity_poly.pdbx_strand_id
1 'polypeptide(L)' 'MLRFEDVARKASSMKLVLEKRQHTDSDGIVYRYTLYDNNQFVEDFFETLAQAWSYIYYYDEAREYANLR' A
#
# COMPACT_ATOMS: atom_id res chain seq x y z
N MET A 1 -16.43 -6.81 -3.03
CA MET A 1 -15.83 -5.51 -3.44
C MET A 1 -14.87 -5.04 -2.37
N LEU A 2 -13.67 -4.66 -2.76
CA LEU A 2 -12.69 -4.11 -1.83
C LEU A 2 -13.12 -2.72 -1.37
N ARG A 3 -13.05 -2.49 -0.06
CA ARG A 3 -13.29 -1.18 0.54
C ARG A 3 -11.97 -0.59 1.02
N PHE A 4 -11.88 0.74 0.98
CA PHE A 4 -10.70 1.42 1.48
C PHE A 4 -10.37 1.02 2.92
N GLU A 5 -11.39 0.96 3.77
CA GLU A 5 -11.21 0.62 5.19
C GLU A 5 -10.58 -0.77 5.37
N ASP A 6 -10.95 -1.74 4.55
CA ASP A 6 -10.43 -3.09 4.64
C ASP A 6 -8.95 -3.13 4.25
N VAL A 7 -8.59 -2.43 3.18
CA VAL A 7 -7.20 -2.36 2.71
C VAL A 7 -6.35 -1.57 3.71
N ALA A 8 -6.87 -0.47 4.23
CA ALA A 8 -6.19 0.35 5.23
C ALA A 8 -5.95 -0.44 6.52
N ARG A 9 -6.92 -1.27 6.93
CA ARG A 9 -6.79 -2.12 8.11
C ARG A 9 -5.71 -3.16 7.92
N LYS A 10 -5.64 -3.79 6.75
CA LYS A 10 -4.59 -4.76 6.44
C LYS A 10 -3.21 -4.09 6.48
N ALA A 11 -3.10 -2.90 5.87
CA ALA A 11 -1.87 -2.13 5.91
C ALA A 11 -1.46 -1.81 7.35
N SER A 12 -2.43 -1.36 8.17
CA SER A 12 -2.20 -1.02 9.57
C SER A 12 -1.69 -2.22 10.38
N SER A 13 -2.19 -3.43 10.09
CA SER A 13 -1.73 -4.66 10.76
C SER A 13 -0.26 -4.95 10.48
N MET A 14 0.30 -4.37 9.41
CA MET A 14 1.69 -4.51 9.00
C MET A 14 2.52 -3.26 9.30
N LYS A 15 1.98 -2.33 10.09
CA LYS A 15 2.61 -1.06 10.44
C LYS A 15 2.83 -0.15 9.23
N LEU A 16 1.92 -0.26 8.26
CA LEU A 16 1.87 0.60 7.10
C LEU A 16 0.61 1.48 7.18
N VAL A 17 0.64 2.61 6.51
CA VAL A 17 -0.50 3.53 6.48
C VAL A 17 -0.90 3.75 5.02
N LEU A 18 -2.15 3.46 4.71
CA LEU A 18 -2.73 3.74 3.40
C LEU A 18 -3.58 5.01 3.48
N GLU A 19 -3.31 5.95 2.59
CA GLU A 19 -4.04 7.21 2.52
C GLU A 19 -4.68 7.41 1.15
N LYS A 20 -5.81 8.09 1.12
CA LYS A 20 -6.42 8.59 -0.12
C LYS A 20 -5.73 9.89 -0.50
N ARG A 21 -4.59 9.76 -1.17
CA ARG A 21 -3.80 10.93 -1.55
C ARG A 21 -3.47 10.85 -3.04
N GLN A 22 -3.97 11.81 -3.81
CA GLN A 22 -3.74 11.86 -5.24
C GLN A 22 -2.32 12.31 -5.55
N HIS A 23 -1.70 11.62 -6.48
CA HIS A 23 -0.40 11.98 -7.02
C HIS A 23 -0.43 11.79 -8.55
N THR A 24 0.08 12.76 -9.29
CA THR A 24 0.22 12.65 -10.74
C THR A 24 1.69 12.64 -11.08
N ASP A 25 2.14 11.61 -11.78
CA ASP A 25 3.55 11.53 -12.17
C ASP A 25 3.84 12.32 -13.45
N SER A 26 5.10 12.29 -13.89
CA SER A 26 5.55 13.03 -15.08
C SER A 26 4.93 12.55 -16.38
N ASP A 27 4.43 11.30 -16.41
CA ASP A 27 3.76 10.71 -17.57
C ASP A 27 2.25 10.98 -17.57
N GLY A 28 1.74 11.68 -16.56
CA GLY A 28 0.33 12.00 -16.43
C GLY A 28 -0.51 10.90 -15.78
N ILE A 29 0.11 9.85 -15.28
CA ILE A 29 -0.60 8.78 -14.57
C ILE A 29 -1.06 9.30 -13.23
N VAL A 30 -2.35 9.13 -12.93
CA VAL A 30 -2.95 9.60 -11.67
C VAL A 30 -3.05 8.43 -10.70
N TYR A 31 -2.34 8.56 -9.58
CA TYR A 31 -2.44 7.62 -8.47
C TYR A 31 -3.37 8.21 -7.42
N ARG A 32 -4.25 7.40 -6.86
CA ARG A 32 -5.28 7.85 -5.92
C ARG A 32 -5.00 7.45 -4.48
N TYR A 33 -4.04 6.57 -4.27
CA TYR A 33 -3.69 6.05 -2.95
C TYR A 33 -2.20 6.08 -2.77
N THR A 34 -1.77 6.41 -1.56
CA THR A 34 -0.35 6.41 -1.21
C THR A 34 -0.15 5.54 0.02
N LEU A 35 0.85 4.67 -0.04
CA LEU A 35 1.21 3.80 1.08
C LEU A 35 2.49 4.34 1.73
N TYR A 36 2.44 4.49 3.04
CA TYR A 36 3.57 4.95 3.84
C TYR A 36 4.02 3.85 4.78
N ASP A 37 5.30 3.84 5.07
CA ASP A 37 5.84 2.98 6.11
C ASP A 37 5.74 3.62 7.50
N ASN A 38 6.26 2.90 8.50
CA ASN A 38 6.26 3.30 9.90
C ASN A 38 6.98 4.64 10.16
N ASN A 39 7.93 5.01 9.30
CA ASN A 39 8.71 6.24 9.41
C ASN A 39 8.16 7.37 8.53
N GLN A 40 6.97 7.19 7.96
CA GLN A 40 6.31 8.14 7.08
C GLN A 40 7.02 8.34 5.73
N PHE A 41 7.86 7.40 5.33
CA PHE A 41 8.40 7.36 3.98
C PHE A 41 7.42 6.69 3.04
N VAL A 42 7.32 7.21 1.84
CA VAL A 42 6.44 6.66 0.82
C VAL A 42 6.99 5.31 0.35
N GLU A 43 6.17 4.26 0.46
CA GLU A 43 6.49 2.95 -0.08
C GLU A 43 6.11 2.85 -1.54
N ASP A 44 4.88 3.24 -1.88
CA ASP A 44 4.43 3.22 -3.26
C ASP A 44 3.14 4.03 -3.44
N PHE A 45 2.79 4.24 -4.71
CA PHE A 45 1.55 4.89 -5.12
C PHE A 45 0.71 3.91 -5.93
N PHE A 46 -0.61 3.98 -5.80
CA PHE A 46 -1.53 3.06 -6.48
C PHE A 46 -2.69 3.80 -7.14
N GLU A 47 -3.07 3.34 -8.33
CA GLU A 47 -4.22 3.86 -9.05
C GLU A 47 -5.54 3.32 -8.49
N THR A 48 -5.53 2.07 -8.01
CA THR A 48 -6.73 1.38 -7.53
C THR A 48 -6.47 0.70 -6.19
N LEU A 49 -7.56 0.41 -5.46
CA LEU A 49 -7.47 -0.37 -4.22
C LEU A 49 -6.97 -1.79 -4.47
N ALA A 50 -7.32 -2.38 -5.61
CA ALA A 50 -6.88 -3.72 -5.96
C ALA A 50 -5.35 -3.80 -6.09
N GLN A 51 -4.73 -2.78 -6.69
CA GLN A 51 -3.28 -2.69 -6.77
C GLN A 51 -2.65 -2.58 -5.39
N ALA A 52 -3.20 -1.71 -4.54
CA ALA A 52 -2.71 -1.54 -3.17
C ALA A 52 -2.84 -2.85 -2.38
N TRP A 53 -3.97 -3.53 -2.51
CA TRP A 53 -4.21 -4.81 -1.84
C TRP A 53 -3.18 -5.86 -2.25
N SER A 54 -2.93 -5.99 -3.56
CA SER A 54 -1.97 -6.96 -4.08
C SER A 54 -0.55 -6.67 -3.59
N TYR A 55 -0.16 -5.41 -3.54
CA TYR A 55 1.14 -4.99 -3.05
C TYR A 55 1.31 -5.34 -1.56
N ILE A 56 0.31 -5.01 -0.76
CA ILE A 56 0.34 -5.24 0.68
C ILE A 56 0.42 -6.75 0.98
N TYR A 57 -0.32 -7.55 0.24
CA TYR A 57 -0.30 -9.00 0.36
C TYR A 57 1.07 -9.57 0.00
N TYR A 58 1.65 -9.11 -1.09
CA TYR A 58 2.98 -9.53 -1.52
C TYR A 58 4.05 -9.12 -0.50
N TYR A 59 3.93 -7.94 0.03
CA TYR A 59 4.84 -7.42 1.07
C TYR A 59 4.79 -8.30 2.33
N ASP A 60 3.59 -8.71 2.72
CA ASP A 60 3.39 -9.59 3.88
C ASP A 60 4.07 -10.94 3.67
N GLU A 61 3.89 -11.56 2.50
CA GLU A 61 4.54 -12.83 2.16
C GLU A 61 6.06 -12.72 2.16
N ALA A 62 6.60 -11.68 1.55
CA ALA A 62 8.04 -11.45 1.50
C ALA A 62 8.62 -11.29 2.92
N ARG A 63 7.87 -10.64 3.80
CA ARG A 63 8.28 -10.44 5.19
C ARG A 63 8.28 -11.76 5.97
N GLU A 64 7.29 -12.62 5.76
CA GLU A 64 7.25 -13.95 6.37
C GLU A 64 8.45 -14.79 5.92
N TYR A 65 8.78 -14.75 4.64
CA TYR A 65 9.94 -15.46 4.10
C TYR A 65 11.25 -15.00 4.75
N ALA A 66 11.39 -13.71 4.98
CA ALA A 66 12.57 -13.15 5.63
C ALA A 66 12.69 -13.63 7.09
N ASN A 67 11.56 -13.84 7.76
CA ASN A 67 11.53 -14.27 9.15
C ASN A 67 11.72 -15.77 9.32
N LEU A 68 11.60 -16.56 8.26
CA LEU A 68 11.76 -18.01 8.29
C LEU A 68 13.21 -18.49 8.13
N ARG A 69 14.15 -17.60 8.07
CA ARG A 69 15.57 -17.93 7.99
C ARG A 69 16.18 -18.18 9.36
#